data_0698b1a74201a4d16408b0e79ed51d0e
#
_entry.id   0698b1a74201a4d16408b0e79ed51d0e
#
_cell.length_a   1.000
_cell.length_b   1.000
_cell.length_c   1.000
_cell.angle_alpha   90.00
_cell.angle_beta   90.00
_cell.angle_gamma   90.00
#
_symmetry.space_group_name_H-M   'P 1'
#
loop_
_entity.id
_entity.type
_entity.pdbx_description
1 polymer ?
#
loop_
_entity_poly.entity_id
_entity_poly.type
_entity_poly.pdbx_seq_one_letter_code
_entity_poly.pdbx_strand_id
1 'polypeptide(L)'
;VKVVVGTGDETKSWTLPVALLTYHSEYLRVTLCDNIKRETQTTNKLTLAERPASIFAIFVQWLYTDTIPKRFDLSRLSTGNAVSNSFQLWTLSDYLQAEEFKTRIMSELYASYSLNRYLDGFDFMELSAAEVDYCWTSTNEGAKLRVFLLDILSHHITFGDYICVEAENEWHKTFIKHADLQMQLLARIAASNNTFSFDVT
;
A
#
# COMPACT_ATOMS: atom_id res chain seq x y z
N VAL A 1 -5.91 21.89 -13.49
CA VAL A 1 -4.85 21.13 -14.17
C VAL A 1 -5.42 19.82 -14.73
N LYS A 2 -4.93 19.40 -15.91
CA LYS A 2 -5.26 18.10 -16.48
C LYS A 2 -4.22 17.07 -15.99
N VAL A 3 -4.69 16.05 -15.27
CA VAL A 3 -3.86 14.92 -14.80
C VAL A 3 -4.13 13.73 -15.70
N VAL A 4 -3.08 13.17 -16.29
CA VAL A 4 -3.13 11.98 -17.15
C VAL A 4 -2.41 10.85 -16.45
N VAL A 5 -3.07 9.70 -16.27
CA VAL A 5 -2.57 8.57 -15.48
C VAL A 5 -2.67 7.29 -16.28
N GLY A 6 -1.65 6.47 -16.17
CA GLY A 6 -1.55 5.21 -16.89
C GLY A 6 -0.88 5.31 -18.25
N THR A 7 -0.75 4.17 -18.91
CA THR A 7 -0.14 4.01 -20.23
C THR A 7 -1.03 3.20 -21.17
N GLY A 8 -0.88 3.38 -22.46
CA GLY A 8 -1.62 2.64 -23.49
C GLY A 8 -3.13 2.82 -23.35
N ASP A 9 -3.87 1.72 -23.52
CA ASP A 9 -5.33 1.71 -23.54
C ASP A 9 -5.96 1.95 -22.14
N GLU A 10 -5.20 1.80 -21.06
CA GLU A 10 -5.64 2.08 -19.70
C GLU A 10 -5.46 3.53 -19.28
N THR A 11 -5.00 4.39 -20.17
CA THR A 11 -4.80 5.81 -19.87
C THR A 11 -6.13 6.53 -19.63
N LYS A 12 -6.22 7.19 -18.47
CA LYS A 12 -7.36 8.07 -18.14
C LYS A 12 -6.88 9.47 -17.81
N SER A 13 -7.77 10.45 -17.94
CA SER A 13 -7.46 11.83 -17.61
C SER A 13 -8.57 12.48 -16.78
N TRP A 14 -8.15 13.33 -15.84
CA TRP A 14 -9.02 14.13 -14.99
C TRP A 14 -8.66 15.59 -15.11
N THR A 15 -9.67 16.47 -15.05
CA THR A 15 -9.45 17.91 -14.87
C THR A 15 -9.78 18.24 -13.43
N LEU A 16 -8.76 18.63 -12.66
CA LEU A 16 -8.86 18.81 -11.22
C LEU A 16 -8.44 20.22 -10.81
N PRO A 17 -9.08 20.81 -9.79
CA PRO A 17 -8.66 22.08 -9.22
C PRO A 17 -7.25 22.00 -8.64
N VAL A 18 -6.39 22.95 -8.99
CA VAL A 18 -5.01 23.01 -8.46
C VAL A 18 -5.02 23.10 -6.94
N ALA A 19 -5.89 23.97 -6.38
CA ALA A 19 -6.00 24.15 -4.94
C ALA A 19 -6.30 22.84 -4.19
N LEU A 20 -7.19 22.00 -4.73
CA LEU A 20 -7.54 20.71 -4.14
C LEU A 20 -6.33 19.74 -4.12
N LEU A 21 -5.62 19.65 -5.25
CA LEU A 21 -4.45 18.79 -5.38
C LEU A 21 -3.31 19.23 -4.47
N THR A 22 -3.02 20.53 -4.43
CA THR A 22 -1.91 21.09 -3.64
C THR A 22 -2.20 21.09 -2.14
N TYR A 23 -3.47 21.09 -1.73
CA TYR A 23 -3.86 20.96 -0.34
C TYR A 23 -3.58 19.57 0.22
N HIS A 24 -3.90 18.53 -0.54
CA HIS A 24 -3.80 17.14 -0.07
C HIS A 24 -2.49 16.42 -0.44
N SER A 25 -1.64 17.00 -1.30
CA SER A 25 -0.43 16.34 -1.79
C SER A 25 0.74 17.32 -1.87
N GLU A 26 1.76 17.06 -1.09
CA GLU A 26 2.99 17.86 -1.10
C GLU A 26 3.74 17.70 -2.43
N TYR A 27 3.80 16.49 -2.98
CA TYR A 27 4.39 16.24 -4.30
C TYR A 27 3.71 17.07 -5.39
N LEU A 28 2.37 17.10 -5.41
CA LEU A 28 1.61 17.89 -6.39
C LEU A 28 1.76 19.39 -6.12
N ARG A 29 1.87 19.80 -4.88
CA ARG A 29 2.13 21.19 -4.51
C ARG A 29 3.45 21.67 -5.07
N VAL A 30 4.53 20.95 -4.85
CA VAL A 30 5.87 21.30 -5.37
C VAL A 30 5.87 21.28 -6.90
N THR A 31 5.38 20.17 -7.50
CA THR A 31 5.39 20.00 -8.96
C THR A 31 4.59 21.07 -9.68
N LEU A 32 3.39 21.42 -9.19
CA LEU A 32 2.54 22.42 -9.84
C LEU A 32 3.02 23.85 -9.59
N CYS A 33 3.55 24.16 -8.40
CA CYS A 33 4.13 25.46 -8.11
C CYS A 33 5.38 25.75 -8.95
N ASP A 34 6.23 24.75 -9.16
CA ASP A 34 7.44 24.89 -9.99
C ASP A 34 7.10 25.08 -11.48
N ASN A 35 6.05 24.41 -11.95
CA ASN A 35 5.56 24.58 -13.32
C ASN A 35 4.97 25.99 -13.56
N ILE A 36 4.32 26.58 -12.56
CA ILE A 36 3.78 27.94 -12.63
C ILE A 36 4.93 28.98 -12.67
N LYS A 37 6.02 28.75 -11.92
CA LYS A 37 7.18 29.66 -11.89
C LYS A 37 8.01 29.61 -13.17
N ARG A 38 7.99 28.50 -13.87
CA ARG A 38 8.65 28.35 -15.16
C ARG A 38 7.70 28.80 -16.27
N GLU A 39 7.57 30.08 -16.53
CA GLU A 39 6.69 30.73 -17.51
C GLU A 39 6.76 30.18 -18.96
N THR A 40 7.52 29.12 -19.21
CA THR A 40 7.76 28.57 -20.54
C THR A 40 6.90 27.37 -20.94
N GLN A 41 6.02 26.86 -20.05
CA GLN A 41 5.14 25.74 -20.42
C GLN A 41 3.66 26.06 -20.17
N THR A 42 3.00 26.42 -21.25
CA THR A 42 1.54 26.64 -21.38
C THR A 42 0.67 25.39 -21.18
N THR A 43 1.22 24.28 -20.71
CA THR A 43 0.48 23.04 -20.53
C THR A 43 0.23 22.77 -19.04
N ASN A 44 -0.93 23.17 -18.56
CA ASN A 44 -1.51 22.72 -17.26
C ASN A 44 -1.76 21.19 -17.28
N LYS A 45 -0.73 20.41 -17.61
CA LYS A 45 -0.82 18.95 -17.73
C LYS A 45 0.22 18.28 -16.82
N LEU A 46 -0.23 17.35 -16.00
CA LEU A 46 0.60 16.44 -15.21
C LEU A 46 0.42 15.02 -15.75
N THR A 47 1.49 14.26 -15.87
CA THR A 47 1.44 12.87 -16.32
C THR A 47 2.02 11.94 -15.26
N LEU A 48 1.26 10.91 -14.88
CA LEU A 48 1.61 9.85 -13.93
C LEU A 48 1.54 8.50 -14.67
N ALA A 49 2.48 8.27 -15.59
CA ALA A 49 2.44 7.13 -16.51
C ALA A 49 2.55 5.77 -15.80
N GLU A 50 3.34 5.68 -14.73
CA GLU A 50 3.64 4.41 -14.06
C GLU A 50 2.59 4.00 -13.02
N ARG A 51 1.47 4.72 -12.92
CA ARG A 51 0.46 4.46 -11.91
C ARG A 51 -0.84 3.95 -12.54
N PRO A 52 -1.49 2.93 -11.96
CA PRO A 52 -2.77 2.45 -12.48
C PRO A 52 -3.85 3.54 -12.39
N ALA A 53 -4.54 3.78 -13.49
CA ALA A 53 -5.59 4.80 -13.54
C ALA A 53 -6.79 4.45 -12.62
N SER A 54 -7.07 3.17 -12.40
CA SER A 54 -8.08 2.69 -11.45
C SER A 54 -7.78 3.09 -10.01
N ILE A 55 -6.51 2.98 -9.60
CA ILE A 55 -6.05 3.35 -8.25
C ILE A 55 -6.09 4.87 -8.06
N PHE A 56 -5.66 5.64 -9.08
CA PHE A 56 -5.75 7.10 -9.03
C PHE A 56 -7.22 7.59 -8.99
N ALA A 57 -8.15 6.88 -9.62
CA ALA A 57 -9.59 7.21 -9.56
C ALA A 57 -10.13 7.18 -8.12
N ILE A 58 -9.64 6.28 -7.27
CA ILE A 58 -10.01 6.20 -5.86
C ILE A 58 -9.46 7.41 -5.10
N PHE A 59 -8.21 7.79 -5.35
CA PHE A 59 -7.64 9.01 -4.79
C PHE A 59 -8.47 10.24 -5.18
N VAL A 60 -8.86 10.37 -6.45
CA VAL A 60 -9.73 11.46 -6.90
C VAL A 60 -11.08 11.43 -6.18
N GLN A 61 -11.71 10.27 -6.02
CA GLN A 61 -12.94 10.17 -5.27
C GLN A 61 -12.77 10.63 -3.82
N TRP A 62 -11.70 10.18 -3.15
CA TRP A 62 -11.39 10.61 -1.79
C TRP A 62 -11.20 12.13 -1.69
N LEU A 63 -10.53 12.76 -2.65
CA LEU A 63 -10.35 14.22 -2.67
C LEU A 63 -11.67 15.02 -2.59
N TYR A 64 -12.76 14.45 -3.13
CA TYR A 64 -14.07 15.13 -3.16
C TYR A 64 -15.01 14.69 -2.04
N THR A 65 -14.84 13.51 -1.50
CA THR A 65 -15.81 12.90 -0.58
C THR A 65 -15.26 12.63 0.81
N ASP A 66 -13.94 12.75 0.99
CA ASP A 66 -13.22 12.32 2.20
C ASP A 66 -13.53 10.87 2.62
N THR A 67 -14.00 10.07 1.66
CA THR A 67 -14.36 8.67 1.90
C THR A 67 -13.67 7.72 0.93
N ILE A 68 -13.22 6.59 1.44
CA ILE A 68 -12.78 5.47 0.63
C ILE A 68 -14.01 4.59 0.38
N PRO A 69 -14.32 4.23 -0.88
CA PRO A 69 -15.47 3.39 -1.17
C PRO A 69 -15.40 2.06 -0.42
N LYS A 70 -16.39 1.73 0.38
CA LYS A 70 -16.50 0.44 1.10
C LYS A 70 -16.53 -0.78 0.17
N ARG A 71 -16.89 -0.58 -1.11
CA ARG A 71 -16.89 -1.61 -2.16
C ARG A 71 -15.53 -1.81 -2.83
N PHE A 72 -14.55 -0.99 -2.53
CA PHE A 72 -13.18 -1.42 -2.70
C PHE A 72 -12.87 -2.38 -1.56
N ASP A 73 -13.67 -3.41 -1.56
CA ASP A 73 -13.36 -4.64 -0.89
C ASP A 73 -11.88 -4.85 -1.14
N LEU A 74 -11.15 -4.93 -0.07
CA LEU A 74 -9.71 -5.19 -0.07
C LEU A 74 -9.45 -6.53 -0.74
N SER A 75 -10.53 -7.24 -1.08
CA SER A 75 -10.52 -8.49 -1.83
C SER A 75 -9.89 -8.28 -3.20
N ARG A 76 -9.12 -9.25 -3.60
CA ARG A 76 -8.52 -9.47 -4.92
C ARG A 76 -9.58 -9.56 -6.03
N LEU A 77 -10.59 -8.64 -6.05
CA LEU A 77 -11.70 -8.75 -6.97
C LEU A 77 -11.23 -8.67 -8.42
N SER A 78 -11.22 -9.84 -8.99
CA SER A 78 -11.56 -10.16 -10.40
C SER A 78 -10.84 -9.45 -11.54
N THR A 79 -9.74 -8.72 -11.29
CA THR A 79 -8.96 -8.10 -12.38
C THR A 79 -7.66 -8.84 -12.69
N GLY A 80 -7.44 -10.03 -12.12
CA GLY A 80 -6.18 -10.77 -12.32
C GLY A 80 -4.96 -10.14 -11.64
N ASN A 81 -5.14 -9.07 -10.88
CA ASN A 81 -4.04 -8.44 -10.14
C ASN A 81 -3.72 -9.26 -8.89
N ALA A 82 -2.46 -9.70 -8.81
CA ALA A 82 -1.94 -10.45 -7.66
C ALA A 82 -1.84 -9.60 -6.38
N VAL A 83 -1.99 -8.27 -6.49
CA VAL A 83 -1.83 -7.31 -5.40
C VAL A 83 -3.13 -6.56 -5.15
N SER A 84 -3.57 -6.51 -3.89
CA SER A 84 -4.79 -5.79 -3.51
C SER A 84 -4.70 -4.28 -3.75
N ASN A 85 -5.86 -3.67 -3.99
CA ASN A 85 -5.95 -2.24 -4.23
C ASN A 85 -5.44 -1.41 -3.04
N SER A 86 -5.54 -1.90 -1.82
CA SER A 86 -5.12 -1.18 -0.62
C SER A 86 -3.60 -0.97 -0.56
N PHE A 87 -2.82 -1.97 -0.93
CA PHE A 87 -1.37 -1.81 -1.01
C PHE A 87 -0.97 -0.86 -2.13
N GLN A 88 -1.66 -0.94 -3.28
CA GLN A 88 -1.43 -0.01 -4.38
C GLN A 88 -1.85 1.42 -4.03
N LEU A 89 -2.93 1.62 -3.29
CA LEU A 89 -3.37 2.93 -2.78
C LEU A 89 -2.36 3.50 -1.79
N TRP A 90 -1.84 2.66 -0.89
CA TRP A 90 -0.83 3.12 0.06
C TRP A 90 0.43 3.58 -0.67
N THR A 91 0.94 2.81 -1.63
CA THR A 91 2.13 3.19 -2.41
C THR A 91 1.89 4.42 -3.28
N LEU A 92 0.68 4.61 -3.82
CA LEU A 92 0.31 5.83 -4.50
C LEU A 92 0.30 7.02 -3.54
N SER A 93 -0.29 6.88 -2.35
CA SER A 93 -0.37 7.94 -1.35
C SER A 93 1.01 8.37 -0.84
N ASP A 94 1.93 7.41 -0.69
CA ASP A 94 3.32 7.67 -0.31
C ASP A 94 4.06 8.42 -1.43
N TYR A 95 3.92 7.99 -2.67
CA TYR A 95 4.47 8.67 -3.84
C TYR A 95 3.96 10.12 -3.96
N LEU A 96 2.66 10.33 -3.78
CA LEU A 96 2.05 11.66 -3.83
C LEU A 96 2.34 12.50 -2.57
N GLN A 97 2.95 11.93 -1.55
CA GLN A 97 3.15 12.56 -0.23
C GLN A 97 1.82 13.12 0.31
N ALA A 98 0.76 12.33 0.18
CA ALA A 98 -0.59 12.65 0.63
C ALA A 98 -0.82 12.01 2.01
N GLU A 99 -0.28 12.63 3.08
CA GLU A 99 -0.18 12.03 4.42
C GLU A 99 -1.54 11.69 5.04
N GLU A 100 -2.54 12.52 4.84
CA GLU A 100 -3.89 12.28 5.35
C GLU A 100 -4.53 11.05 4.69
N PHE A 101 -4.45 10.97 3.36
CA PHE A 101 -4.91 9.82 2.60
C PHE A 101 -4.13 8.54 2.96
N LYS A 102 -2.80 8.65 3.08
CA LYS A 102 -1.93 7.54 3.51
C LYS A 102 -2.31 7.00 4.88
N THR A 103 -2.58 7.89 5.83
CA THR A 103 -3.04 7.50 7.17
C THR A 103 -4.39 6.81 7.13
N ARG A 104 -5.30 7.28 6.30
CA ARG A 104 -6.61 6.65 6.13
C ARG A 104 -6.50 5.24 5.55
N ILE A 105 -5.70 5.06 4.48
CA ILE A 105 -5.43 3.73 3.91
C ILE A 105 -4.80 2.79 4.95
N MET A 106 -3.85 3.30 5.75
CA MET A 106 -3.22 2.51 6.80
C MET A 106 -4.23 2.03 7.84
N SER A 107 -5.17 2.89 8.24
CA SER A 107 -6.25 2.52 9.17
C SER A 107 -7.17 1.44 8.59
N GLU A 108 -7.50 1.50 7.30
CA GLU A 108 -8.28 0.46 6.62
C GLU A 108 -7.51 -0.87 6.52
N LEU A 109 -6.20 -0.83 6.25
CA LEU A 109 -5.33 -2.01 6.27
C LEU A 109 -5.34 -2.66 7.67
N TYR A 110 -5.09 -1.89 8.73
CA TYR A 110 -5.15 -2.42 10.10
C TYR A 110 -6.53 -3.01 10.41
N ALA A 111 -7.61 -2.33 10.06
CA ALA A 111 -8.96 -2.84 10.28
C ALA A 111 -9.23 -4.16 9.54
N SER A 112 -8.66 -4.34 8.35
CA SER A 112 -8.88 -5.52 7.51
C SER A 112 -8.07 -6.74 7.94
N TYR A 113 -6.85 -6.51 8.43
CA TYR A 113 -5.94 -7.56 8.88
C TYR A 113 -5.91 -7.70 10.40
N SER A 114 -6.73 -6.96 11.17
CA SER A 114 -6.76 -7.08 12.61
C SER A 114 -7.36 -8.42 13.04
N LEU A 115 -6.72 -9.03 14.04
CA LEU A 115 -7.05 -10.35 14.58
C LEU A 115 -8.44 -10.47 15.20
N ASN A 116 -9.09 -9.35 15.53
CA ASN A 116 -10.44 -9.34 16.12
C ASN A 116 -11.53 -9.86 15.17
N ARG A 117 -11.25 -10.00 13.87
CA ARG A 117 -12.18 -10.63 12.91
C ARG A 117 -12.29 -12.14 13.04
N TYR A 118 -11.44 -12.80 13.80
CA TYR A 118 -11.59 -14.24 14.14
C TYR A 118 -12.92 -14.57 14.80
N LEU A 119 -13.58 -13.60 15.43
CA LEU A 119 -14.80 -13.82 16.19
C LEU A 119 -16.07 -13.77 15.34
N ASP A 120 -16.04 -13.22 14.14
CA ASP A 120 -17.23 -12.93 13.33
C ASP A 120 -17.46 -13.90 12.14
N GLY A 121 -16.66 -14.94 11.99
CA GLY A 121 -16.82 -15.94 10.91
C GLY A 121 -16.63 -15.42 9.48
N PHE A 122 -15.97 -14.27 9.33
CA PHE A 122 -15.59 -13.73 8.02
C PHE A 122 -14.29 -14.36 7.54
N ASP A 123 -14.21 -14.63 6.21
CA ASP A 123 -13.01 -15.12 5.55
C ASP A 123 -11.83 -14.18 5.80
N PHE A 124 -10.70 -14.74 6.24
CA PHE A 124 -9.48 -13.98 6.45
C PHE A 124 -8.97 -13.40 5.14
N MET A 125 -8.51 -12.17 5.19
CA MET A 125 -7.67 -11.66 4.12
C MET A 125 -6.28 -12.30 4.28
N GLU A 126 -6.02 -13.30 3.46
CA GLU A 126 -4.70 -13.91 3.37
C GLU A 126 -3.74 -12.93 2.69
N LEU A 127 -2.65 -12.63 3.38
CA LEU A 127 -1.55 -11.91 2.77
C LEU A 127 -0.81 -12.85 1.80
N SER A 128 -0.67 -12.46 0.54
CA SER A 128 0.03 -13.25 -0.46
C SER A 128 1.50 -12.87 -0.58
N ALA A 129 2.33 -13.81 -1.03
CA ALA A 129 3.74 -13.56 -1.33
C ALA A 129 3.92 -12.44 -2.37
N ALA A 130 3.03 -12.35 -3.37
CA ALA A 130 3.04 -11.31 -4.38
C ALA A 130 2.77 -9.90 -3.80
N GLU A 131 1.89 -9.78 -2.82
CA GLU A 131 1.63 -8.52 -2.11
C GLU A 131 2.84 -8.07 -1.30
N VAL A 132 3.50 -9.00 -0.62
CA VAL A 132 4.73 -8.71 0.13
C VAL A 132 5.85 -8.30 -0.81
N ASP A 133 6.06 -9.02 -1.91
CA ASP A 133 7.05 -8.68 -2.93
C ASP A 133 6.81 -7.29 -3.51
N TYR A 134 5.57 -6.99 -3.86
CA TYR A 134 5.18 -5.66 -4.37
C TYR A 134 5.48 -4.56 -3.36
N CYS A 135 5.03 -4.71 -2.12
CA CYS A 135 5.22 -3.72 -1.08
C CYS A 135 6.71 -3.51 -0.76
N TRP A 136 7.46 -4.59 -0.68
CA TRP A 136 8.90 -4.54 -0.38
C TRP A 136 9.70 -3.86 -1.50
N THR A 137 9.32 -4.12 -2.74
CA THR A 137 9.92 -3.49 -3.94
C THR A 137 9.54 -2.01 -4.07
N SER A 138 8.30 -1.66 -3.70
CA SER A 138 7.73 -0.33 -3.95
C SER A 138 7.92 0.66 -2.80
N THR A 139 8.52 0.25 -1.67
CA THR A 139 8.69 1.10 -0.49
C THR A 139 10.13 1.13 -0.02
N ASN A 140 10.49 2.21 0.68
CA ASN A 140 11.82 2.36 1.28
C ASN A 140 11.90 1.63 2.63
N GLU A 141 13.12 1.39 3.09
CA GLU A 141 13.41 0.91 4.44
C GLU A 141 12.80 1.85 5.48
N GLY A 142 12.20 1.27 6.54
CA GLY A 142 11.51 2.04 7.58
C GLY A 142 10.11 2.53 7.23
N ALA A 143 9.59 2.25 6.02
CA ALA A 143 8.21 2.58 5.67
C ALA A 143 7.21 1.88 6.62
N LYS A 144 6.19 2.62 7.08
CA LYS A 144 5.15 2.09 7.97
C LYS A 144 4.46 0.84 7.41
N LEU A 145 4.36 0.74 6.09
CA LEU A 145 3.79 -0.43 5.43
C LEU A 145 4.67 -1.68 5.65
N ARG A 146 6.01 -1.55 5.61
CA ARG A 146 6.91 -2.67 5.91
C ARG A 146 6.79 -3.12 7.35
N VAL A 147 6.67 -2.19 8.29
CA VAL A 147 6.45 -2.50 9.70
C VAL A 147 5.15 -3.27 9.89
N PHE A 148 4.07 -2.81 9.27
CA PHE A 148 2.77 -3.48 9.27
C PHE A 148 2.84 -4.90 8.70
N LEU A 149 3.51 -5.09 7.57
CA LEU A 149 3.69 -6.42 6.97
C LEU A 149 4.49 -7.37 7.86
N LEU A 150 5.56 -6.86 8.49
CA LEU A 150 6.35 -7.65 9.44
C LEU A 150 5.51 -8.08 10.66
N ASP A 151 4.61 -7.22 11.15
CA ASP A 151 3.70 -7.56 12.25
C ASP A 151 2.79 -8.72 11.86
N ILE A 152 2.14 -8.62 10.69
CA ILE A 152 1.25 -9.66 10.20
C ILE A 152 2.00 -10.96 9.94
N LEU A 153 3.13 -10.91 9.22
CA LEU A 153 3.94 -12.08 8.91
C LEU A 153 4.47 -12.78 10.17
N SER A 154 4.98 -12.01 11.14
CA SER A 154 5.48 -12.59 12.39
C SER A 154 4.37 -13.29 13.15
N HIS A 155 3.16 -12.74 13.14
CA HIS A 155 2.00 -13.37 13.77
C HIS A 155 1.63 -14.69 13.06
N HIS A 156 1.48 -14.68 11.74
CA HIS A 156 1.13 -15.87 10.97
C HIS A 156 2.15 -17.00 11.11
N ILE A 157 3.44 -16.68 11.13
CA ILE A 157 4.49 -17.68 11.32
C ILE A 157 4.46 -18.25 12.74
N THR A 158 4.23 -17.41 13.74
CA THR A 158 4.24 -17.84 15.16
C THR A 158 3.04 -18.71 15.50
N PHE A 159 1.88 -18.43 14.93
CA PHE A 159 0.64 -19.18 15.22
C PHE A 159 0.32 -20.29 14.21
N GLY A 160 1.23 -20.54 13.25
CA GLY A 160 1.18 -21.73 12.40
C GLY A 160 0.22 -21.66 11.22
N ASP A 161 -0.32 -20.50 10.89
CA ASP A 161 -1.30 -20.36 9.85
C ASP A 161 -0.66 -19.86 8.53
N TYR A 162 -0.73 -20.67 7.45
CA TYR A 162 -0.67 -20.27 6.03
C TYR A 162 0.67 -19.95 5.35
N ILE A 163 1.80 -19.85 6.02
CA ILE A 163 3.08 -19.63 5.32
C ILE A 163 3.79 -20.96 5.11
N CYS A 164 3.55 -21.57 3.96
CA CYS A 164 4.32 -22.74 3.52
C CYS A 164 5.60 -22.29 2.85
N VAL A 165 6.75 -22.61 3.45
CA VAL A 165 8.09 -22.23 2.96
C VAL A 165 8.75 -23.41 2.20
N GLU A 166 7.96 -24.26 1.54
CA GLU A 166 8.49 -25.32 0.71
C GLU A 166 9.27 -24.77 -0.50
N ALA A 167 10.36 -25.45 -0.83
CA ALA A 167 11.17 -25.13 -2.01
C ALA A 167 10.27 -25.18 -3.26
N GLU A 168 10.20 -24.13 -4.06
CA GLU A 168 9.31 -23.89 -5.20
C GLU A 168 8.05 -23.03 -4.91
N ASN A 169 7.69 -22.79 -3.66
CA ASN A 169 6.60 -21.92 -3.30
C ASN A 169 6.95 -20.44 -3.58
N GLU A 170 5.94 -19.63 -3.87
CA GLU A 170 6.10 -18.18 -4.08
C GLU A 170 6.69 -17.46 -2.85
N TRP A 171 6.38 -17.91 -1.65
CA TRP A 171 6.96 -17.39 -0.41
C TRP A 171 8.47 -17.60 -0.35
N HIS A 172 8.96 -18.79 -0.72
CA HIS A 172 10.39 -19.09 -0.76
C HIS A 172 11.12 -18.14 -1.74
N LYS A 173 10.56 -17.95 -2.92
CA LYS A 173 11.10 -17.00 -3.92
C LYS A 173 11.14 -15.57 -3.40
N THR A 174 10.08 -15.13 -2.72
CA THR A 174 9.99 -13.80 -2.13
C THR A 174 11.03 -13.61 -1.03
N PHE A 175 11.23 -14.56 -0.15
CA PHE A 175 12.24 -14.48 0.90
C PHE A 175 13.69 -14.52 0.35
N ILE A 176 13.96 -15.30 -0.69
CA ILE A 176 15.27 -15.26 -1.36
C ILE A 176 15.51 -13.89 -2.01
N LYS A 177 14.52 -13.35 -2.68
CA LYS A 177 14.60 -12.04 -3.34
C LYS A 177 14.84 -10.90 -2.36
N HIS A 178 14.26 -10.99 -1.16
CA HIS A 178 14.29 -9.96 -0.12
C HIS A 178 14.95 -10.51 1.16
N ALA A 179 16.26 -10.65 1.14
CA ALA A 179 17.02 -11.17 2.30
C ALA A 179 16.88 -10.28 3.54
N ASP A 180 16.74 -8.97 3.36
CA ASP A 180 16.48 -8.00 4.43
C ASP A 180 15.12 -8.23 5.10
N LEU A 181 14.07 -8.57 4.34
CA LEU A 181 12.77 -8.98 4.87
C LEU A 181 12.92 -10.19 5.79
N GLN A 182 13.63 -11.21 5.34
CA GLN A 182 13.84 -12.41 6.12
C GLN A 182 14.54 -12.13 7.44
N MET A 183 15.60 -11.34 7.40
CA MET A 183 16.37 -10.98 8.60
C MET A 183 15.53 -10.14 9.59
N GLN A 184 14.78 -9.15 9.11
CA GLN A 184 13.91 -8.34 9.96
C GLN A 184 12.78 -9.17 10.58
N LEU A 185 12.21 -10.11 9.82
CA LEU A 185 11.16 -11.01 10.30
C LEU A 185 11.66 -11.93 11.40
N LEU A 186 12.84 -12.56 11.22
CA LEU A 186 13.47 -13.40 12.23
C LEU A 186 13.77 -12.62 13.51
N ALA A 187 14.31 -11.40 13.39
CA ALA A 187 14.56 -10.53 14.53
C ALA A 187 13.28 -10.19 15.30
N ARG A 188 12.16 -9.96 14.58
CA ARG A 188 10.87 -9.64 15.20
C ARG A 188 10.26 -10.84 15.93
N ILE A 189 10.33 -12.04 15.35
CA ILE A 189 9.87 -13.28 15.99
C ILE A 189 10.71 -13.56 17.24
N ALA A 190 12.03 -13.39 17.19
CA ALA A 190 12.91 -13.59 18.33
C ALA A 190 12.60 -12.58 19.47
N ALA A 191 12.32 -11.33 19.14
CA ALA A 191 11.93 -10.32 20.11
C ALA A 191 10.59 -10.65 20.80
N SER A 192 9.60 -11.12 20.04
CA SER A 192 8.30 -11.52 20.57
C SER A 192 8.41 -12.70 21.55
N ASN A 193 9.25 -13.70 21.24
CA ASN A 193 9.45 -14.85 22.10
C ASN A 193 10.15 -14.49 23.43
N ASN A 194 10.99 -13.45 23.45
CA ASN A 194 11.67 -12.99 24.65
C ASN A 194 10.73 -12.24 25.61
N THR A 195 9.60 -11.69 25.16
CA THR A 195 8.61 -11.06 26.02
C THR A 195 7.69 -12.05 26.72
N PHE A 196 7.66 -13.31 26.30
CA PHE A 196 6.92 -14.41 26.95
C PHE A 196 7.76 -15.23 27.93
N SER A 197 9.04 -14.92 28.12
CA SER A 197 9.86 -15.60 29.12
C SER A 197 9.82 -14.88 30.46
N PHE A 198 9.14 -15.55 31.44
CA PHE A 198 9.36 -15.48 32.89
C PHE A 198 8.60 -14.42 33.71
N ASP A 199 7.45 -14.89 34.22
CA ASP A 199 7.26 -14.88 35.67
C ASP A 199 6.95 -16.33 36.11
N VAL A 200 7.99 -17.10 36.38
CA VAL A 200 7.95 -18.34 37.15
C VAL A 200 8.82 -18.10 38.37
N THR A 201 8.26 -17.50 39.38
CA THR A 201 8.68 -17.64 40.79
C THR A 201 7.48 -17.81 41.67
#